data_f8c3db7f5f2909e660730875131d2ce3
#
_entry.id   f8c3db7f5f2909e660730875131d2ce3
#
_cell.length_a   1.000
_cell.length_b   1.000
_cell.length_c   1.000
_cell.angle_alpha   90.00
_cell.angle_beta   90.00
_cell.angle_gamma   90.00
#
_symmetry.space_group_name_H-M   'P 1'
#
loop_
_entity.id
_entity.type
_entity.pdbx_description
1 polymer ?
#
loop_
_entity_poly.entity_id
_entity_poly.type
_entity_poly.pdbx_seq_one_letter_code
_entity_poly.pdbx_strand_id
1 'polypeptide(L)'
;MLLRQLEYLVALARERHFARAADACFVSQPSLSAAIRKLEHELDVPIVRRGRRFEGLTPEGERVLLWAHRILAERDALHHELSVMRGGLTGTLRLGAIPTALTAASLLTSPFCEQHPLVRVSLESLSSRDITRRLTSFELDIALTYLDDESLRQVRRTPLYEERYLLLTPHDSPLAEQRSVRWAEVAGLALCLLSPQMRNRRIMDEYFAAEGATVTPAIETDTVAGLYTHMAVGRWSSVISHAWLHMFGVPATMRVVPLEHPAHGPRVGLVIADRSPEPVLAKALLETARRVSVREVLDGLLDTYLTQPEPDRDPDRDPDRDPER
;
A
#
# COMPACT_ATOMS: atom_id res chain seq x y z
N MET A 1 7.25 8.77 34.62
CA MET A 1 6.63 8.42 33.33
C MET A 1 6.44 6.91 33.25
N LEU A 2 5.22 6.45 32.96
CA LEU A 2 4.86 5.03 32.80
C LEU A 2 4.60 4.73 31.33
N LEU A 3 4.96 3.53 30.83
CA LEU A 3 4.69 3.12 29.45
C LEU A 3 3.20 3.22 29.10
N ARG A 4 2.31 2.90 30.04
CA ARG A 4 0.87 3.02 29.86
C ARG A 4 0.39 4.45 29.58
N GLN A 5 1.07 5.48 30.10
CA GLN A 5 0.75 6.89 29.77
C GLN A 5 1.09 7.19 28.30
N LEU A 6 2.18 6.61 27.78
CA LEU A 6 2.55 6.73 26.36
C LEU A 6 1.56 5.99 25.45
N GLU A 7 1.10 4.80 25.85
CA GLU A 7 0.05 4.06 25.12
C GLU A 7 -1.25 4.88 25.03
N TYR A 8 -1.64 5.54 26.11
CA TYR A 8 -2.82 6.40 26.12
C TYR A 8 -2.67 7.64 25.24
N LEU A 9 -1.47 8.24 25.20
CA LEU A 9 -1.18 9.35 24.30
C LEU A 9 -1.27 8.93 22.85
N VAL A 10 -0.69 7.80 22.49
CA VAL A 10 -0.76 7.23 21.12
C VAL A 10 -2.21 6.93 20.73
N ALA A 11 -2.98 6.30 21.62
CA ALA A 11 -4.39 6.04 21.38
C ALA A 11 -5.20 7.35 21.19
N LEU A 12 -4.94 8.37 22.03
CA LEU A 12 -5.61 9.66 21.91
C LEU A 12 -5.29 10.38 20.61
N ALA A 13 -4.05 10.35 20.18
CA ALA A 13 -3.60 10.95 18.92
C ALA A 13 -4.27 10.27 17.70
N ARG A 14 -4.43 8.94 17.75
CA ARG A 14 -5.07 8.14 16.70
C ARG A 14 -6.59 8.39 16.66
N GLU A 15 -7.26 8.26 17.78
CA GLU A 15 -8.74 8.34 17.87
C GLU A 15 -9.27 9.79 17.82
N ARG A 16 -8.43 10.76 18.12
CA ARG A 16 -8.79 12.18 18.20
C ARG A 16 -10.03 12.45 19.06
N HIS A 17 -10.28 11.56 20.03
CA HIS A 17 -11.44 11.63 20.91
C HIS A 17 -11.17 10.87 22.21
N PHE A 18 -11.29 11.55 23.37
CA PHE A 18 -10.95 10.97 24.66
C PHE A 18 -11.73 9.68 25.00
N ALA A 19 -13.03 9.65 24.76
CA ALA A 19 -13.82 8.45 25.06
C ALA A 19 -13.42 7.27 24.16
N ARG A 20 -13.30 7.47 22.84
CA ARG A 20 -12.86 6.40 21.93
C ARG A 20 -11.45 5.91 22.25
N ALA A 21 -10.55 6.81 22.61
CA ALA A 21 -9.19 6.42 23.04
C ALA A 21 -9.22 5.60 24.33
N ALA A 22 -10.11 5.95 25.29
CA ALA A 22 -10.28 5.20 26.51
C ALA A 22 -10.85 3.80 26.24
N ASP A 23 -11.87 3.70 25.39
CA ASP A 23 -12.46 2.41 24.97
C ASP A 23 -11.38 1.55 24.28
N ALA A 24 -10.56 2.11 23.37
CA ALA A 24 -9.47 1.41 22.71
C ALA A 24 -8.37 0.91 23.67
N CYS A 25 -8.23 1.57 24.82
CA CYS A 25 -7.28 1.19 25.88
C CYS A 25 -7.93 0.38 27.02
N PHE A 26 -9.21 0.04 26.91
CA PHE A 26 -9.99 -0.71 27.93
C PHE A 26 -9.97 -0.04 29.30
N VAL A 27 -10.12 1.30 29.33
CA VAL A 27 -10.16 2.09 30.56
C VAL A 27 -11.29 3.12 30.52
N SER A 28 -11.59 3.72 31.68
CA SER A 28 -12.54 4.84 31.73
C SER A 28 -11.93 6.13 31.16
N GLN A 29 -12.74 6.96 30.52
CA GLN A 29 -12.29 8.26 30.01
C GLN A 29 -11.66 9.17 31.08
N PRO A 30 -12.18 9.24 32.32
CA PRO A 30 -11.51 9.98 33.40
C PRO A 30 -10.10 9.45 33.71
N SER A 31 -9.90 8.11 33.69
CA SER A 31 -8.61 7.48 33.95
C SER A 31 -7.59 7.83 32.87
N LEU A 32 -7.98 7.74 31.60
CA LEU A 32 -7.12 8.14 30.49
C LEU A 32 -6.76 9.62 30.56
N SER A 33 -7.75 10.49 30.79
CA SER A 33 -7.53 11.94 30.93
C SER A 33 -6.62 12.29 32.08
N ALA A 34 -6.77 11.61 33.25
CA ALA A 34 -5.88 11.80 34.40
C ALA A 34 -4.45 11.36 34.12
N ALA A 35 -4.28 10.25 33.40
CA ALA A 35 -2.96 9.74 33.03
C ALA A 35 -2.23 10.68 32.05
N ILE A 36 -2.94 11.28 31.09
CA ILE A 36 -2.37 12.31 30.18
C ILE A 36 -1.96 13.56 30.99
N ARG A 37 -2.83 14.08 31.88
CA ARG A 37 -2.48 15.21 32.74
C ARG A 37 -1.28 14.92 33.63
N LYS A 38 -1.16 13.70 34.14
CA LYS A 38 -0.01 13.29 34.93
C LYS A 38 1.27 13.27 34.06
N LEU A 39 1.19 12.84 32.82
CA LEU A 39 2.31 12.88 31.88
C LEU A 39 2.74 14.32 31.57
N GLU A 40 1.78 15.23 31.33
CA GLU A 40 2.04 16.67 31.15
C GLU A 40 2.78 17.27 32.37
N HIS A 41 2.32 16.93 33.58
CA HIS A 41 2.95 17.40 34.81
C HIS A 41 4.35 16.84 35.02
N GLU A 42 4.57 15.54 34.74
CA GLU A 42 5.88 14.89 34.88
C GLU A 42 6.92 15.40 33.88
N LEU A 43 6.46 15.83 32.69
CA LEU A 43 7.33 16.38 31.63
C LEU A 43 7.40 17.90 31.66
N ASP A 44 6.60 18.55 32.51
CA ASP A 44 6.45 20.00 32.63
C ASP A 44 6.15 20.70 31.29
N VAL A 45 5.34 20.06 30.43
CA VAL A 45 4.90 20.60 29.14
C VAL A 45 3.43 20.28 28.88
N PRO A 46 2.66 21.19 28.25
CA PRO A 46 1.32 20.88 27.78
C PRO A 46 1.44 19.96 26.54
N ILE A 47 0.73 18.84 26.54
CA ILE A 47 0.71 17.87 25.43
C ILE A 47 -0.54 18.05 24.58
N VAL A 48 -1.70 18.27 25.22
CA VAL A 48 -2.98 18.40 24.55
C VAL A 48 -3.44 19.86 24.55
N ARG A 49 -3.90 20.36 23.42
CA ARG A 49 -4.55 21.68 23.33
C ARG A 49 -5.84 21.65 24.15
N ARG A 50 -5.95 22.58 25.10
CA ARG A 50 -7.07 22.63 26.04
C ARG A 50 -8.30 23.22 25.38
N GLY A 51 -9.40 22.44 25.35
CA GLY A 51 -10.73 22.81 24.90
C GLY A 51 -11.78 21.91 25.53
N ARG A 52 -13.06 22.13 25.20
CA ARG A 52 -14.16 21.24 25.63
C ARG A 52 -14.07 19.84 24.97
N ARG A 53 -13.32 19.74 23.88
CA ARG A 53 -13.07 18.50 23.11
C ARG A 53 -11.58 18.42 22.82
N PHE A 54 -11.13 17.29 22.25
CA PHE A 54 -9.78 17.16 21.74
C PHE A 54 -9.61 18.06 20.50
N GLU A 55 -8.77 19.08 20.62
CA GLU A 55 -8.48 20.06 19.55
C GLU A 55 -7.14 19.81 18.86
N GLY A 56 -6.44 18.75 19.26
CA GLY A 56 -5.13 18.37 18.73
C GLY A 56 -4.05 18.36 19.80
N LEU A 57 -2.84 18.09 19.38
CA LEU A 57 -1.64 18.16 20.21
C LEU A 57 -1.00 19.55 20.11
N THR A 58 -0.25 19.91 21.13
CA THR A 58 0.66 21.08 21.08
C THR A 58 1.91 20.72 20.27
N PRO A 59 2.77 21.68 19.87
CA PRO A 59 4.05 21.37 19.26
C PRO A 59 4.92 20.45 20.13
N GLU A 60 4.91 20.68 21.45
CA GLU A 60 5.60 19.82 22.45
C GLU A 60 4.93 18.43 22.48
N GLY A 61 3.60 18.37 22.45
CA GLY A 61 2.84 17.12 22.39
C GLY A 61 3.16 16.27 21.17
N GLU A 62 3.32 16.87 20.00
CA GLU A 62 3.76 16.16 18.79
C GLU A 62 5.18 15.56 18.97
N ARG A 63 6.08 16.29 19.63
CA ARG A 63 7.42 15.77 19.96
C ARG A 63 7.35 14.62 20.96
N VAL A 64 6.51 14.75 22.00
CA VAL A 64 6.30 13.68 22.98
C VAL A 64 5.68 12.45 22.32
N LEU A 65 4.73 12.63 21.39
CA LEU A 65 4.11 11.55 20.63
C LEU A 65 5.16 10.77 19.81
N LEU A 66 6.06 11.46 19.11
CA LEU A 66 7.14 10.83 18.37
C LEU A 66 8.02 9.95 19.28
N TRP A 67 8.40 10.47 20.46
CA TRP A 67 9.15 9.68 21.43
C TRP A 67 8.33 8.55 22.04
N ALA A 68 7.02 8.74 22.24
CA ALA A 68 6.12 7.69 22.73
C ALA A 68 6.10 6.50 21.76
N HIS A 69 5.94 6.74 20.48
CA HIS A 69 6.00 5.68 19.46
C HIS A 69 7.33 4.95 19.48
N ARG A 70 8.45 5.67 19.57
CA ARG A 70 9.79 5.07 19.62
C ARG A 70 9.98 4.19 20.85
N ILE A 71 9.64 4.68 22.03
CA ILE A 71 9.81 3.94 23.29
C ILE A 71 8.93 2.67 23.28
N LEU A 72 7.69 2.77 22.78
CA LEU A 72 6.80 1.63 22.68
C LEU A 72 7.31 0.62 21.64
N ALA A 73 7.85 1.07 20.51
CA ALA A 73 8.46 0.19 19.51
C ALA A 73 9.69 -0.55 20.04
N GLU A 74 10.55 0.11 20.85
CA GLU A 74 11.69 -0.56 21.48
C GLU A 74 11.26 -1.59 22.55
N ARG A 75 10.21 -1.27 23.33
CA ARG A 75 9.60 -2.27 24.24
C ARG A 75 9.09 -3.49 23.48
N ASP A 76 8.39 -3.26 22.38
CA ASP A 76 7.83 -4.35 21.54
C ASP A 76 8.97 -5.18 20.93
N ALA A 77 10.05 -4.54 20.47
CA ALA A 77 11.23 -5.22 19.97
C ALA A 77 11.85 -6.15 21.02
N LEU A 78 12.02 -5.68 22.27
CA LEU A 78 12.49 -6.51 23.37
C LEU A 78 11.58 -7.72 23.60
N HIS A 79 10.25 -7.53 23.60
CA HIS A 79 9.31 -8.63 23.76
C HIS A 79 9.42 -9.66 22.62
N HIS A 80 9.61 -9.19 21.37
CA HIS A 80 9.79 -10.08 20.22
C HIS A 80 11.12 -10.86 20.32
N GLU A 81 12.22 -10.25 20.72
CA GLU A 81 13.49 -10.96 20.92
C GLU A 81 13.37 -12.06 21.97
N LEU A 82 12.73 -11.75 23.11
CA LEU A 82 12.49 -12.74 24.15
C LEU A 82 11.53 -13.87 23.69
N SER A 83 10.57 -13.58 22.81
CA SER A 83 9.67 -14.59 22.25
C SER A 83 10.41 -15.57 21.34
N VAL A 84 11.34 -15.07 20.51
CA VAL A 84 12.21 -15.93 19.68
C VAL A 84 13.01 -16.89 20.55
N MET A 85 13.59 -16.41 21.65
CA MET A 85 14.35 -17.27 22.58
C MET A 85 13.49 -18.36 23.24
N ARG A 86 12.16 -18.17 23.30
CA ARG A 86 11.17 -19.13 23.86
C ARG A 86 10.55 -20.05 22.82
N GLY A 87 11.01 -20.00 21.56
CA GLY A 87 10.64 -20.95 20.52
C GLY A 87 9.57 -20.49 19.53
N GLY A 88 9.29 -19.18 19.42
CA GLY A 88 8.38 -18.70 18.37
C GLY A 88 8.26 -17.19 18.30
N LEU A 89 8.05 -16.65 17.08
CA LEU A 89 7.69 -15.26 16.90
C LEU A 89 6.23 -15.02 17.30
N THR A 90 5.98 -13.98 18.07
CA THR A 90 4.65 -13.52 18.47
C THR A 90 4.52 -12.02 18.28
N GLY A 91 3.31 -11.50 18.22
CA GLY A 91 3.06 -10.06 18.16
C GLY A 91 2.37 -9.61 16.88
N THR A 92 2.41 -8.32 16.58
CA THR A 92 1.77 -7.75 15.38
C THR A 92 2.81 -7.07 14.52
N LEU A 93 2.95 -7.53 13.27
CA LEU A 93 3.72 -6.87 12.21
C LEU A 93 2.86 -5.79 11.57
N ARG A 94 3.28 -4.53 11.68
CA ARG A 94 2.60 -3.38 11.06
C ARG A 94 3.22 -3.11 9.70
N LEU A 95 2.51 -3.53 8.65
CA LEU A 95 2.92 -3.43 7.25
C LEU A 95 2.11 -2.34 6.54
N GLY A 96 2.79 -1.32 6.00
CA GLY A 96 2.18 -0.37 5.08
C GLY A 96 2.42 -0.79 3.63
N ALA A 97 1.48 -0.54 2.74
CA ALA A 97 1.68 -0.74 1.31
C ALA A 97 1.05 0.38 0.49
N ILE A 98 1.71 0.79 -0.59
CA ILE A 98 1.05 1.64 -1.58
C ILE A 98 -0.09 0.88 -2.26
N PRO A 99 -1.17 1.57 -2.69
CA PRO A 99 -2.36 0.91 -3.24
C PRO A 99 -2.07 -0.09 -4.36
N THR A 100 -1.17 0.23 -5.28
CA THR A 100 -0.80 -0.65 -6.39
C THR A 100 0.01 -1.87 -5.96
N ALA A 101 0.82 -1.77 -4.91
CA ALA A 101 1.61 -2.87 -4.40
C ALA A 101 0.83 -3.80 -3.45
N LEU A 102 -0.35 -3.38 -2.96
CA LEU A 102 -1.25 -4.29 -2.22
C LEU A 102 -1.59 -5.55 -3.02
N THR A 103 -1.65 -5.44 -4.34
CA THR A 103 -1.91 -6.57 -5.23
C THR A 103 -0.86 -7.69 -5.10
N ALA A 104 0.38 -7.34 -4.78
CA ALA A 104 1.49 -8.29 -4.58
C ALA A 104 1.74 -8.61 -3.09
N ALA A 105 1.11 -7.91 -2.16
CA ALA A 105 1.40 -8.07 -0.73
C ALA A 105 1.09 -9.49 -0.22
N SER A 106 0.06 -10.15 -0.77
CA SER A 106 -0.32 -11.53 -0.42
C SER A 106 0.78 -12.54 -0.70
N LEU A 107 1.60 -12.33 -1.74
CA LEU A 107 2.75 -13.19 -2.06
C LEU A 107 3.79 -13.24 -0.93
N LEU A 108 3.81 -12.22 -0.08
CA LEU A 108 4.71 -12.15 1.07
C LEU A 108 3.99 -12.51 2.37
N THR A 109 2.79 -12.00 2.58
CA THR A 109 2.10 -12.13 3.87
C THR A 109 1.53 -13.52 4.10
N SER A 110 1.06 -14.23 3.04
CA SER A 110 0.54 -15.59 3.19
C SER A 110 1.62 -16.57 3.66
N PRO A 111 2.76 -16.74 2.98
CA PRO A 111 3.82 -17.65 3.43
C PRO A 111 4.45 -17.19 4.77
N PHE A 112 4.46 -15.90 5.05
CA PHE A 112 4.92 -15.39 6.33
C PHE A 112 3.99 -15.83 7.48
N CYS A 113 2.67 -15.72 7.33
CA CYS A 113 1.70 -16.15 8.34
C CYS A 113 1.69 -17.66 8.53
N GLU A 114 1.85 -18.44 7.44
CA GLU A 114 2.00 -19.90 7.52
C GLU A 114 3.23 -20.32 8.34
N GLN A 115 4.35 -19.62 8.13
CA GLN A 115 5.59 -19.88 8.86
C GLN A 115 5.54 -19.41 10.32
N HIS A 116 4.79 -18.33 10.58
CA HIS A 116 4.71 -17.68 11.89
C HIS A 116 3.25 -17.56 12.38
N PRO A 117 2.57 -18.67 12.71
CA PRO A 117 1.12 -18.67 12.98
C PRO A 117 0.70 -17.89 14.23
N LEU A 118 1.63 -17.52 15.09
CA LEU A 118 1.38 -16.68 16.26
C LEU A 118 1.60 -15.19 16.02
N VAL A 119 2.01 -14.81 14.80
CA VAL A 119 2.16 -13.41 14.40
C VAL A 119 0.89 -12.95 13.69
N ARG A 120 0.38 -11.80 14.09
CA ARG A 120 -0.67 -11.08 13.39
C ARG A 120 -0.04 -10.09 12.41
N VAL A 121 -0.50 -10.04 11.16
CA VAL A 121 -0.15 -8.98 10.21
C VAL A 121 -1.27 -7.94 10.18
N SER A 122 -0.91 -6.68 10.41
CA SER A 122 -1.78 -5.52 10.19
C SER A 122 -1.31 -4.83 8.91
N LEU A 123 -2.07 -4.95 7.83
CA LEU A 123 -1.75 -4.39 6.52
C LEU A 123 -2.63 -3.16 6.27
N GLU A 124 -1.99 -2.03 5.96
CA GLU A 124 -2.66 -0.77 5.67
C GLU A 124 -2.30 -0.25 4.27
N SER A 125 -3.31 0.22 3.54
CA SER A 125 -3.12 0.95 2.28
C SER A 125 -2.77 2.41 2.56
N LEU A 126 -1.61 2.87 2.11
CA LEU A 126 -1.07 4.18 2.45
C LEU A 126 -0.43 4.85 1.23
N SER A 127 -0.46 6.18 1.19
CA SER A 127 0.35 6.92 0.22
C SER A 127 1.86 6.76 0.53
N SER A 128 2.73 6.88 -0.47
CA SER A 128 4.20 6.86 -0.25
C SER A 128 4.63 7.89 0.81
N ARG A 129 3.99 9.05 0.83
CA ARG A 129 4.25 10.11 1.81
C ARG A 129 3.90 9.68 3.24
N ASP A 130 2.73 9.02 3.42
CA ASP A 130 2.32 8.52 4.73
C ASP A 130 3.21 7.37 5.19
N ILE A 131 3.62 6.48 4.28
CA ILE A 131 4.58 5.41 4.55
C ILE A 131 5.87 6.00 5.12
N THR A 132 6.46 6.98 4.43
CA THR A 132 7.70 7.63 4.89
C THR A 132 7.54 8.23 6.28
N ARG A 133 6.46 9.00 6.49
CA ARG A 133 6.16 9.60 7.79
C ARG A 133 6.01 8.56 8.89
N ARG A 134 5.21 7.50 8.65
CA ARG A 134 4.90 6.48 9.66
C ARG A 134 6.07 5.53 9.95
N LEU A 135 6.95 5.26 8.97
CA LEU A 135 8.20 4.55 9.24
C LEU A 135 9.12 5.38 10.16
N THR A 136 9.24 6.68 9.88
CA THR A 136 10.05 7.60 10.69
C THR A 136 9.47 7.79 12.10
N SER A 137 8.14 7.76 12.26
CA SER A 137 7.47 7.88 13.55
C SER A 137 7.28 6.54 14.28
N PHE A 138 7.83 5.43 13.79
CA PHE A 138 7.72 4.09 14.37
C PHE A 138 6.28 3.54 14.45
N GLU A 139 5.37 4.08 13.64
CA GLU A 139 4.00 3.59 13.49
C GLU A 139 3.92 2.37 12.57
N LEU A 140 4.91 2.19 11.68
CA LEU A 140 5.09 1.02 10.82
C LEU A 140 6.41 0.33 11.13
N ASP A 141 6.43 -1.00 10.97
CA ASP A 141 7.64 -1.80 11.11
C ASP A 141 8.35 -1.98 9.76
N ILE A 142 7.56 -2.10 8.67
CA ILE A 142 8.02 -2.33 7.31
C ILE A 142 6.96 -1.79 6.33
N ALA A 143 7.37 -1.45 5.12
CA ALA A 143 6.42 -1.06 4.09
C ALA A 143 6.82 -1.55 2.70
N LEU A 144 5.82 -1.72 1.84
CA LEU A 144 5.94 -2.07 0.43
C LEU A 144 5.64 -0.82 -0.41
N THR A 145 6.65 -0.26 -1.08
CA THR A 145 6.55 1.04 -1.77
C THR A 145 7.56 1.19 -2.91
N TYR A 146 7.46 2.28 -3.65
CA TYR A 146 8.46 2.66 -4.66
C TYR A 146 9.79 2.97 -3.99
N LEU A 147 10.86 2.34 -4.48
CA LEU A 147 12.21 2.51 -3.94
C LEU A 147 12.90 3.80 -4.40
N ASP A 148 12.44 4.37 -5.51
CA ASP A 148 13.00 5.56 -6.12
C ASP A 148 12.34 6.86 -5.61
N ASP A 149 11.58 6.77 -4.50
CA ASP A 149 10.99 7.94 -3.85
C ASP A 149 12.04 8.68 -3.02
N GLU A 150 12.31 9.93 -3.38
CA GLU A 150 13.30 10.79 -2.72
C GLU A 150 12.97 11.10 -1.25
N SER A 151 11.71 10.95 -0.87
CA SER A 151 11.27 11.14 0.52
C SER A 151 11.76 10.05 1.46
N LEU A 152 12.14 8.89 0.92
CA LEU A 152 12.65 7.74 1.68
C LEU A 152 14.09 7.99 2.16
N ARG A 153 14.22 8.66 3.29
CA ARG A 153 15.51 8.90 3.95
C ARG A 153 15.68 7.98 5.14
N GLN A 154 16.93 7.60 5.42
CA GLN A 154 17.28 6.75 6.57
C GLN A 154 16.47 5.44 6.60
N VAL A 155 16.33 4.81 5.43
CA VAL A 155 15.68 3.50 5.29
C VAL A 155 16.59 2.52 4.56
N ARG A 156 16.49 1.24 4.90
CA ARG A 156 17.05 0.15 4.12
C ARG A 156 16.01 -0.32 3.11
N ARG A 157 16.46 -0.55 1.88
CA ARG A 157 15.63 -0.92 0.74
C ARG A 157 15.94 -2.35 0.31
N THR A 158 14.92 -3.15 0.07
CA THR A 158 15.03 -4.49 -0.51
C THR A 158 14.16 -4.55 -1.77
N PRO A 159 14.75 -4.53 -2.97
CA PRO A 159 14.00 -4.61 -4.21
C PRO A 159 13.25 -5.94 -4.32
N LEU A 160 12.03 -5.90 -4.87
CA LEU A 160 11.22 -7.09 -5.14
C LEU A 160 10.94 -7.26 -6.64
N TYR A 161 10.46 -6.20 -7.30
CA TYR A 161 10.16 -6.22 -8.74
C TYR A 161 10.21 -4.82 -9.34
N GLU A 162 10.26 -4.75 -10.67
CA GLU A 162 10.04 -3.53 -11.46
C GLU A 162 8.64 -3.54 -12.04
N GLU A 163 7.91 -2.44 -11.94
CA GLU A 163 6.58 -2.34 -12.56
C GLU A 163 6.71 -2.27 -14.07
N ARG A 164 5.90 -3.08 -14.75
CA ARG A 164 5.63 -3.00 -16.18
C ARG A 164 4.21 -2.49 -16.36
N TYR A 165 4.03 -1.48 -17.19
CA TYR A 165 2.73 -0.90 -17.45
C TYR A 165 2.08 -1.55 -18.66
N LEU A 166 0.77 -1.70 -18.56
CA LEU A 166 -0.09 -2.35 -19.55
C LEU A 166 -1.29 -1.44 -19.77
N LEU A 167 -1.72 -1.32 -21.01
CA LEU A 167 -3.02 -0.80 -21.34
C LEU A 167 -4.06 -1.92 -21.09
N LEU A 168 -5.03 -1.65 -20.24
CA LEU A 168 -6.24 -2.44 -20.08
C LEU A 168 -7.36 -1.69 -20.82
N THR A 169 -7.93 -2.29 -21.88
CA THR A 169 -8.84 -1.62 -22.81
C THR A 169 -9.97 -2.55 -23.26
N PRO A 170 -11.16 -2.03 -23.58
CA PRO A 170 -12.25 -2.84 -24.17
C PRO A 170 -11.82 -3.54 -25.47
N HIS A 171 -12.44 -4.68 -25.78
CA HIS A 171 -12.15 -5.44 -27.00
C HIS A 171 -12.38 -4.64 -28.29
N ASP A 172 -13.33 -3.70 -28.30
CA ASP A 172 -13.66 -2.84 -29.44
C ASP A 172 -12.79 -1.57 -29.53
N SER A 173 -11.83 -1.42 -28.63
CA SER A 173 -10.89 -0.32 -28.67
C SER A 173 -9.99 -0.39 -29.89
N PRO A 174 -9.66 0.74 -30.55
CA PRO A 174 -8.77 0.78 -31.72
C PRO A 174 -7.34 0.28 -31.40
N LEU A 175 -6.95 0.21 -30.14
CA LEU A 175 -5.64 -0.26 -29.69
C LEU A 175 -5.64 -1.71 -29.19
N ALA A 176 -6.80 -2.37 -29.11
CA ALA A 176 -6.94 -3.70 -28.51
C ALA A 176 -6.17 -4.81 -29.28
N GLU A 177 -6.03 -4.67 -30.60
CA GLU A 177 -5.38 -5.66 -31.46
C GLU A 177 -3.87 -5.40 -31.66
N GLN A 178 -3.31 -4.35 -31.06
CA GLN A 178 -1.91 -4.02 -31.23
C GLN A 178 -1.01 -4.90 -30.36
N ARG A 179 0.20 -5.20 -30.86
CA ARG A 179 1.21 -5.98 -30.10
C ARG A 179 1.83 -5.17 -28.96
N SER A 180 1.95 -3.86 -29.14
CA SER A 180 2.36 -2.88 -28.13
C SER A 180 1.83 -1.52 -28.52
N VAL A 181 1.70 -0.63 -27.56
CA VAL A 181 1.20 0.75 -27.77
C VAL A 181 2.10 1.75 -27.09
N ARG A 182 2.21 2.95 -27.68
CA ARG A 182 2.95 4.05 -27.08
C ARG A 182 2.05 4.85 -26.13
N TRP A 183 2.64 5.51 -25.17
CA TRP A 183 1.93 6.36 -24.21
C TRP A 183 1.12 7.47 -24.90
N ALA A 184 1.67 8.07 -25.95
CA ALA A 184 0.97 9.12 -26.72
C ALA A 184 -0.33 8.60 -27.37
N GLU A 185 -0.37 7.33 -27.82
CA GLU A 185 -1.56 6.72 -28.43
C GLU A 185 -2.65 6.48 -27.37
N VAL A 186 -2.24 6.03 -26.18
CA VAL A 186 -3.16 5.79 -25.05
C VAL A 186 -3.78 7.08 -24.53
N ALA A 187 -3.08 8.20 -24.64
CA ALA A 187 -3.59 9.52 -24.21
C ALA A 187 -4.87 9.95 -24.94
N GLY A 188 -5.13 9.42 -26.16
CA GLY A 188 -6.35 9.68 -26.93
C GLY A 188 -7.59 8.89 -26.50
N LEU A 189 -7.45 7.92 -25.59
CA LEU A 189 -8.54 7.09 -25.14
C LEU A 189 -9.35 7.74 -24.00
N ALA A 190 -10.59 7.25 -23.81
CA ALA A 190 -11.39 7.59 -22.64
C ALA A 190 -10.86 6.82 -21.41
N LEU A 191 -10.02 7.48 -20.62
CA LEU A 191 -9.29 6.84 -19.52
C LEU A 191 -10.01 6.96 -18.17
N CYS A 192 -9.91 5.88 -17.38
CA CYS A 192 -10.11 5.88 -15.94
C CYS A 192 -8.76 5.68 -15.26
N LEU A 193 -8.32 6.60 -14.42
CA LEU A 193 -7.00 6.56 -13.78
C LEU A 193 -7.10 6.83 -12.28
N LEU A 194 -6.04 6.48 -11.55
CA LEU A 194 -5.90 6.88 -10.16
C LEU A 194 -5.72 8.41 -10.06
N SER A 195 -6.08 8.96 -8.91
CA SER A 195 -6.01 10.40 -8.65
C SER A 195 -4.55 10.92 -8.63
N PRO A 196 -4.30 12.21 -8.95
CA PRO A 196 -2.94 12.78 -9.01
C PRO A 196 -2.17 12.76 -7.68
N GLN A 197 -2.86 12.58 -6.54
CA GLN A 197 -2.22 12.42 -5.24
C GLN A 197 -1.42 11.11 -5.14
N MET A 198 -1.76 10.11 -5.95
CA MET A 198 -1.07 8.83 -5.98
C MET A 198 0.26 8.91 -6.73
N ARG A 199 1.33 8.36 -6.16
CA ARG A 199 2.66 8.33 -6.81
C ARG A 199 2.62 7.58 -8.14
N ASN A 200 1.87 6.47 -8.21
CA ASN A 200 1.66 5.71 -9.44
C ASN A 200 1.15 6.61 -10.59
N ARG A 201 0.10 7.42 -10.34
CA ARG A 201 -0.45 8.34 -11.34
C ARG A 201 0.61 9.36 -11.79
N ARG A 202 1.37 9.94 -10.88
CA ARG A 202 2.43 10.92 -11.23
C ARG A 202 3.51 10.29 -12.10
N ILE A 203 3.89 9.05 -11.83
CA ILE A 203 4.83 8.30 -12.69
C ILE A 203 4.24 8.11 -14.10
N MET A 204 2.96 7.77 -14.21
CA MET A 204 2.29 7.66 -15.52
C MET A 204 2.23 9.00 -16.24
N ASP A 205 1.91 10.08 -15.52
CA ASP A 205 1.89 11.45 -16.09
C ASP A 205 3.29 11.86 -16.61
N GLU A 206 4.37 11.45 -15.91
CA GLU A 206 5.76 11.65 -16.36
C GLU A 206 6.03 10.91 -17.68
N TYR A 207 5.52 9.68 -17.86
CA TYR A 207 5.67 8.93 -19.12
C TYR A 207 4.84 9.51 -20.24
N PHE A 208 3.59 9.91 -20.00
CA PHE A 208 2.81 10.64 -20.98
C PHE A 208 3.51 11.93 -21.44
N ALA A 209 4.01 12.72 -20.49
CA ALA A 209 4.72 13.96 -20.78
C ALA A 209 6.03 13.74 -21.56
N ALA A 210 6.75 12.65 -21.30
CA ALA A 210 7.97 12.29 -22.03
C ALA A 210 7.72 12.05 -23.53
N GLU A 211 6.51 11.63 -23.90
CA GLU A 211 6.06 11.49 -25.29
C GLU A 211 5.25 12.71 -25.80
N GLY A 212 5.28 13.83 -25.07
CA GLY A 212 4.61 15.06 -25.45
C GLY A 212 3.09 15.03 -25.29
N ALA A 213 2.56 14.05 -24.55
CA ALA A 213 1.13 13.88 -24.31
C ALA A 213 0.72 14.39 -22.92
N THR A 214 -0.52 14.87 -22.82
CA THR A 214 -1.15 15.23 -21.55
C THR A 214 -2.49 14.52 -21.47
N VAL A 215 -2.78 13.92 -20.32
CA VAL A 215 -4.00 13.14 -20.12
C VAL A 215 -4.96 13.87 -19.19
N THR A 216 -6.22 13.97 -19.64
CA THR A 216 -7.35 14.33 -18.78
C THR A 216 -8.27 13.14 -18.71
N PRO A 217 -8.21 12.33 -17.65
CA PRO A 217 -9.03 11.13 -17.56
C PRO A 217 -10.52 11.49 -17.44
N ALA A 218 -11.37 10.67 -18.02
CA ALA A 218 -12.82 10.79 -17.87
C ALA A 218 -13.29 10.45 -16.47
N ILE A 219 -12.56 9.57 -15.79
CA ILE A 219 -12.84 9.15 -14.41
C ILE A 219 -11.53 9.14 -13.62
N GLU A 220 -11.57 9.73 -12.43
CA GLU A 220 -10.51 9.64 -11.43
C GLU A 220 -11.01 8.95 -10.17
N THR A 221 -10.20 8.04 -9.61
CA THR A 221 -10.51 7.33 -8.37
C THR A 221 -9.28 7.30 -7.46
N ASP A 222 -9.49 7.25 -6.16
CA ASP A 222 -8.41 7.18 -5.16
C ASP A 222 -8.12 5.75 -4.70
N THR A 223 -8.81 4.74 -5.27
CA THR A 223 -8.62 3.34 -4.91
C THR A 223 -8.47 2.43 -6.12
N VAL A 224 -7.64 1.39 -5.99
CA VAL A 224 -7.50 0.33 -7.01
C VAL A 224 -8.81 -0.45 -7.20
N ALA A 225 -9.59 -0.63 -6.13
CA ALA A 225 -10.91 -1.25 -6.22
C ALA A 225 -11.89 -0.41 -7.05
N GLY A 226 -11.88 0.93 -6.86
CA GLY A 226 -12.65 1.85 -7.70
C GLY A 226 -12.25 1.76 -9.17
N LEU A 227 -10.95 1.68 -9.46
CA LEU A 227 -10.45 1.46 -10.81
C LEU A 227 -10.97 0.15 -11.40
N TYR A 228 -10.88 -0.95 -10.64
CA TYR A 228 -11.37 -2.27 -11.08
C TYR A 228 -12.84 -2.27 -11.43
N THR A 229 -13.71 -1.66 -10.62
CA THR A 229 -15.15 -1.65 -10.89
C THR A 229 -15.50 -0.94 -12.20
N HIS A 230 -14.76 0.12 -12.55
CA HIS A 230 -14.95 0.82 -13.83
C HIS A 230 -14.42 0.01 -15.02
N MET A 231 -13.32 -0.73 -14.83
CA MET A 231 -12.79 -1.63 -15.86
C MET A 231 -13.73 -2.81 -16.10
N ALA A 232 -14.33 -3.38 -15.05
CA ALA A 232 -15.28 -4.49 -15.18
C ALA A 232 -16.53 -4.15 -15.98
N VAL A 233 -16.92 -2.86 -16.07
CA VAL A 233 -18.02 -2.39 -16.95
C VAL A 233 -17.65 -2.46 -18.44
N GLY A 234 -16.35 -2.47 -18.78
CA GLY A 234 -15.88 -2.63 -20.15
C GLY A 234 -16.07 -1.42 -21.07
N ARG A 235 -16.14 -0.20 -20.54
CA ARG A 235 -16.34 1.05 -21.34
C ARG A 235 -15.13 1.98 -21.35
N TRP A 236 -14.24 1.83 -20.37
CA TRP A 236 -13.12 2.73 -20.13
C TRP A 236 -11.82 1.98 -20.32
N SER A 237 -10.80 2.66 -20.75
CA SER A 237 -9.45 2.12 -20.74
C SER A 237 -8.68 2.60 -19.50
N SER A 238 -7.66 1.87 -19.11
CA SER A 238 -6.78 2.27 -18.02
C SER A 238 -5.34 1.83 -18.27
N VAL A 239 -4.39 2.51 -17.65
CA VAL A 239 -3.02 2.02 -17.52
C VAL A 239 -2.88 1.36 -16.16
N ILE A 240 -2.46 0.11 -16.16
CA ILE A 240 -2.30 -0.72 -14.97
C ILE A 240 -0.86 -1.22 -14.85
N SER A 241 -0.41 -1.48 -13.63
CA SER A 241 0.82 -2.24 -13.38
C SER A 241 0.57 -3.75 -13.62
N HIS A 242 1.55 -4.49 -14.12
CA HIS A 242 1.43 -5.94 -14.31
C HIS A 242 1.11 -6.69 -12.99
N ALA A 243 1.44 -6.14 -11.82
CA ALA A 243 1.04 -6.69 -10.54
C ALA A 243 -0.49 -6.75 -10.34
N TRP A 244 -1.27 -5.97 -11.10
CA TRP A 244 -2.71 -6.05 -11.17
C TRP A 244 -3.20 -7.45 -11.56
N LEU A 245 -2.51 -8.10 -12.52
CA LEU A 245 -2.90 -9.39 -13.06
C LEU A 245 -2.95 -10.49 -11.99
N HIS A 246 -2.10 -10.38 -10.97
CA HIS A 246 -2.08 -11.32 -9.85
C HIS A 246 -3.39 -11.30 -9.02
N MET A 247 -3.97 -10.13 -8.83
CA MET A 247 -5.15 -9.98 -7.96
C MET A 247 -6.47 -10.00 -8.72
N PHE A 248 -6.51 -9.33 -9.87
CA PHE A 248 -7.76 -9.05 -10.57
C PHE A 248 -7.89 -9.81 -11.90
N GLY A 249 -6.77 -10.31 -12.47
CA GLY A 249 -6.78 -10.84 -13.81
C GLY A 249 -7.19 -9.79 -14.86
N VAL A 250 -7.71 -10.26 -15.97
CA VAL A 250 -8.27 -9.42 -17.04
C VAL A 250 -9.77 -9.70 -17.14
N PRO A 251 -10.64 -8.68 -16.99
CA PRO A 251 -12.08 -8.84 -17.19
C PRO A 251 -12.39 -9.40 -18.59
N ALA A 252 -13.40 -10.27 -18.72
CA ALA A 252 -13.76 -10.93 -19.99
C ALA A 252 -14.11 -9.96 -21.14
N THR A 253 -14.49 -8.73 -20.84
CA THR A 253 -14.80 -7.66 -21.79
C THR A 253 -13.59 -6.82 -22.19
N MET A 254 -12.41 -7.12 -21.64
CA MET A 254 -11.22 -6.30 -21.75
C MET A 254 -10.05 -7.07 -22.33
N ARG A 255 -9.11 -6.35 -22.91
CA ARG A 255 -7.79 -6.85 -23.34
C ARG A 255 -6.67 -6.11 -22.65
N VAL A 256 -5.53 -6.80 -22.54
CA VAL A 256 -4.28 -6.25 -22.07
C VAL A 256 -3.32 -6.09 -23.25
N VAL A 257 -2.79 -4.89 -23.41
CA VAL A 257 -1.81 -4.58 -24.44
C VAL A 257 -0.56 -3.99 -23.75
N PRO A 258 0.66 -4.49 -24.04
CA PRO A 258 1.88 -3.92 -23.49
C PRO A 258 2.06 -2.46 -23.89
N LEU A 259 2.45 -1.63 -22.94
CA LEU A 259 2.96 -0.28 -23.20
C LEU A 259 4.45 -0.36 -23.50
N GLU A 260 4.89 0.42 -24.49
CA GLU A 260 6.30 0.60 -24.74
C GLU A 260 6.95 1.29 -23.54
N HIS A 261 7.94 0.61 -22.94
CA HIS A 261 8.56 1.09 -21.71
C HIS A 261 9.87 1.83 -21.98
N PRO A 262 10.22 2.83 -21.17
CA PRO A 262 11.61 3.22 -21.00
C PRO A 262 12.42 2.02 -20.49
N ALA A 263 13.74 2.05 -20.65
CA ALA A 263 14.64 0.93 -20.34
C ALA A 263 14.45 0.29 -18.96
N HIS A 264 13.93 1.05 -17.97
CA HIS A 264 13.65 0.59 -16.61
C HIS A 264 12.34 1.19 -16.09
N GLY A 265 11.47 0.32 -15.54
CA GLY A 265 10.26 0.72 -14.83
C GLY A 265 10.53 1.11 -13.36
N PRO A 266 9.52 1.68 -12.68
CA PRO A 266 9.65 2.00 -11.26
C PRO A 266 9.87 0.74 -10.43
N ARG A 267 10.85 0.80 -9.53
CA ARG A 267 11.17 -0.33 -8.65
C ARG A 267 10.30 -0.30 -7.41
N VAL A 268 9.66 -1.43 -7.13
CA VAL A 268 8.86 -1.66 -5.91
C VAL A 268 9.59 -2.65 -5.01
N GLY A 269 9.55 -2.39 -3.72
CA GLY A 269 10.20 -3.26 -2.76
C GLY A 269 9.86 -2.94 -1.31
N LEU A 270 10.45 -3.70 -0.42
CA LEU A 270 10.30 -3.51 1.02
C LEU A 270 11.27 -2.44 1.54
N VAL A 271 10.76 -1.59 2.41
CA VAL A 271 11.53 -0.58 3.12
C VAL A 271 11.29 -0.69 4.62
N ILE A 272 12.37 -0.58 5.39
CA ILE A 272 12.36 -0.53 6.86
C ILE A 272 13.16 0.69 7.31
N ALA A 273 12.83 1.24 8.47
CA ALA A 273 13.66 2.29 9.07
C ALA A 273 15.07 1.75 9.34
N ASP A 274 16.09 2.54 8.98
CA ASP A 274 17.49 2.20 9.29
C ASP A 274 17.77 2.47 10.76
N ARG A 275 17.59 1.44 11.58
CA ARG A 275 17.76 1.50 13.03
C ARG A 275 18.40 0.23 13.58
N SER A 276 19.02 0.34 14.75
CA SER A 276 19.56 -0.78 15.50
C SER A 276 18.98 -0.75 16.93
N PRO A 277 18.46 -1.89 17.44
CA PRO A 277 18.28 -3.16 16.74
C PRO A 277 17.21 -3.09 15.65
N GLU A 278 17.36 -3.97 14.65
CA GLU A 278 16.37 -4.13 13.59
C GLU A 278 15.08 -4.78 14.14
N PRO A 279 13.87 -4.32 13.74
CA PRO A 279 12.63 -4.95 14.19
C PRO A 279 12.57 -6.43 13.79
N VAL A 280 12.46 -7.32 14.78
CA VAL A 280 12.53 -8.78 14.59
C VAL A 280 11.50 -9.30 13.60
N LEU A 281 10.24 -8.82 13.67
CA LEU A 281 9.17 -9.23 12.75
C LEU A 281 9.41 -8.72 11.33
N ALA A 282 9.93 -7.50 11.17
CA ALA A 282 10.29 -6.96 9.86
C ALA A 282 11.44 -7.77 9.23
N LYS A 283 12.46 -8.14 10.04
CA LYS A 283 13.56 -9.00 9.60
C LYS A 283 13.03 -10.36 9.12
N ALA A 284 12.12 -10.98 9.86
CA ALA A 284 11.53 -12.26 9.47
C ALA A 284 10.73 -12.15 8.15
N LEU A 285 9.98 -11.05 7.93
CA LEU A 285 9.32 -10.84 6.63
C LEU A 285 10.34 -10.62 5.50
N LEU A 286 11.45 -9.92 5.73
CA LEU A 286 12.53 -9.78 4.74
C LEU A 286 13.17 -11.14 4.39
N GLU A 287 13.32 -12.04 5.36
CA GLU A 287 13.79 -13.41 5.13
C GLU A 287 12.79 -14.22 4.30
N THR A 288 11.49 -14.06 4.54
CA THR A 288 10.43 -14.65 3.70
C THR A 288 10.51 -14.08 2.28
N ALA A 289 10.66 -12.77 2.13
CA ALA A 289 10.76 -12.10 0.83
C ALA A 289 11.97 -12.56 -0.02
N ARG A 290 13.07 -12.96 0.63
CA ARG A 290 14.23 -13.53 -0.07
C ARG A 290 13.99 -14.93 -0.61
N ARG A 291 13.06 -15.69 -0.02
CA ARG A 291 12.69 -17.05 -0.44
C ARG A 291 11.60 -17.08 -1.49
N VAL A 292 10.76 -16.05 -1.49
CA VAL A 292 9.67 -15.89 -2.45
C VAL A 292 10.15 -14.99 -3.58
N SER A 293 10.24 -15.53 -4.79
CA SER A 293 10.55 -14.72 -5.97
C SER A 293 9.29 -14.00 -6.47
N VAL A 294 8.94 -12.89 -5.82
CA VAL A 294 7.79 -12.04 -6.21
C VAL A 294 7.89 -11.67 -7.69
N ARG A 295 9.09 -11.34 -8.16
CA ARG A 295 9.34 -10.97 -9.55
C ARG A 295 8.96 -12.12 -10.52
N GLU A 296 9.44 -13.34 -10.26
CA GLU A 296 9.17 -14.49 -11.15
C GLU A 296 7.67 -14.81 -11.22
N VAL A 297 6.95 -14.69 -10.10
CA VAL A 297 5.50 -14.89 -10.07
C VAL A 297 4.79 -13.85 -10.93
N LEU A 298 5.13 -12.57 -10.77
CA LEU A 298 4.48 -11.49 -11.51
C LEU A 298 4.83 -11.48 -13.00
N ASP A 299 6.12 -11.71 -13.34
CA ASP A 299 6.59 -11.79 -14.72
C ASP A 299 5.99 -13.02 -15.43
N GLY A 300 5.91 -14.18 -14.78
CA GLY A 300 5.30 -15.40 -15.34
C GLY A 300 3.80 -15.25 -15.60
N LEU A 301 3.08 -14.52 -14.74
CA LEU A 301 1.69 -14.17 -14.98
C LEU A 301 1.54 -13.26 -16.20
N LEU A 302 2.38 -12.23 -16.31
CA LEU A 302 2.39 -11.35 -17.47
C LEU A 302 2.61 -12.12 -18.76
N ASP A 303 3.62 -12.97 -18.81
CA ASP A 303 3.92 -13.81 -19.97
C ASP A 303 2.74 -14.71 -20.35
N THR A 304 2.02 -15.26 -19.36
CA THR A 304 0.81 -16.07 -19.58
C THR A 304 -0.28 -15.25 -20.28
N TYR A 305 -0.56 -14.03 -19.84
CA TYR A 305 -1.59 -13.18 -20.43
C TYR A 305 -1.21 -12.67 -21.83
N LEU A 306 0.08 -12.49 -22.11
CA LEU A 306 0.56 -12.02 -23.42
C LEU A 306 0.68 -13.14 -24.45
N THR A 307 0.78 -14.40 -24.02
CA THR A 307 0.93 -15.57 -24.91
C THR A 307 -0.35 -16.37 -25.09
N GLN A 308 -1.43 -16.09 -24.33
CA GLN A 308 -2.70 -16.78 -24.53
C GLN A 308 -3.25 -16.47 -25.93
N PRO A 309 -3.53 -17.50 -26.77
CA PRO A 309 -4.29 -17.32 -27.97
C PRO A 309 -5.69 -16.82 -27.62
N GLU A 310 -6.31 -16.07 -28.54
CA GLU A 310 -7.68 -15.60 -28.38
C GLU A 310 -8.59 -16.70 -27.85
N PRO A 311 -9.46 -16.44 -26.84
CA PRO A 311 -10.55 -17.36 -26.58
C PRO A 311 -11.34 -17.52 -27.88
N ASP A 312 -11.46 -18.76 -28.32
CA ASP A 312 -12.20 -19.14 -29.53
C ASP A 312 -13.50 -18.33 -29.60
N ARG A 313 -13.59 -17.46 -30.57
CA ARG A 313 -14.87 -16.80 -30.88
C ARG A 313 -15.80 -17.93 -31.22
N ASP A 314 -16.76 -18.23 -30.38
CA ASP A 314 -17.86 -19.12 -30.69
C ASP A 314 -18.50 -18.58 -31.97
N PRO A 315 -18.27 -19.19 -33.13
CA PRO A 315 -18.77 -18.70 -34.42
C PRO A 315 -20.30 -18.79 -34.52
N ASP A 316 -20.97 -19.43 -33.56
CA ASP A 316 -22.42 -19.67 -33.57
C ASP A 316 -23.22 -18.71 -32.66
N ARG A 317 -22.59 -17.72 -32.04
CA ARG A 317 -23.31 -16.66 -31.34
C ARG A 317 -23.72 -15.56 -32.31
N ASP A 318 -24.74 -15.88 -33.13
CA ASP A 318 -25.48 -14.92 -33.93
C ASP A 318 -26.28 -13.98 -33.01
N PRO A 319 -25.95 -12.68 -32.93
CA PRO A 319 -26.66 -11.72 -32.08
C PRO A 319 -28.11 -11.45 -32.52
N ASP A 320 -28.52 -11.95 -33.70
CA ASP A 320 -29.85 -11.71 -34.28
C ASP A 320 -30.84 -12.89 -34.15
N ARG A 321 -30.51 -13.93 -33.41
CA ARG A 321 -31.46 -14.96 -33.06
C ARG A 321 -32.39 -14.51 -31.94
N ASP A 322 -33.40 -13.77 -32.31
CA ASP A 322 -34.58 -13.46 -31.49
C ASP A 322 -35.34 -14.79 -31.17
N PRO A 323 -35.56 -15.16 -29.89
CA PRO A 323 -36.23 -16.43 -29.55
C PRO A 323 -37.75 -16.37 -29.56
N GLU A 324 -38.38 -15.38 -30.19
CA GLU A 324 -39.86 -15.37 -30.34
C GLU A 324 -40.31 -15.09 -31.78
N ARG A 325 -40.57 -16.18 -32.51
CA ARG A 325 -41.63 -16.31 -33.51
C ARG A 325 -42.38 -17.59 -33.33
#